data_dd99091f89d7d83249343d4377ce2a92
#
_entry.id   dd99091f89d7d83249343d4377ce2a92
#
_cell.length_a   1.000
_cell.length_b   1.000
_cell.length_c   1.000
_cell.angle_alpha   90.00
_cell.angle_beta   90.00
_cell.angle_gamma   90.00
#
_symmetry.space_group_name_H-M   'P 1'
#
loop_
_entity.id
_entity.type
_entity.pdbx_description
1 polymer ?
#
loop_
_entity_poly.entity_id
_entity_poly.type
_entity_poly.pdbx_seq_one_letter_code
_entity_poly.pdbx_strand_id
1 'polypeptide(L)'
;MKMMMSKRLFAKVALTGVGAALVARAAQALDRAPLKDSVAVPETIDPAKLSNAWDKVFPEDPRVSHRKVVFHNRFGITLVGDLYTPKTMKAGEKMRAIALAGPYGAVKEQVSGRYAQELAARGFLTLAFDPSFTGESGGQPRNVTSPDLNTEDFSAAVDYLSNRSDVNPEAIGIVGICGWGGFAINAAAMDPRIKATVTSTMYDMSRVIANGYFDKTKTPEAIRAERKALRKTLSAQRKADYRSGTYKMAGGVITEVKPDTPQFVRGYHDFYQTKLGYHPRSFGSTTGATLSSVLDFTNMPITVYAEEIETPVLMIHGEKAHSRYFSEDLFKRLKGSNKELVIIPGAVHTDLYYKMNVIPFDKITSFFDANLK
;
A
#
# COMPACT_ATOMS: atom_id res chain seq x y z
N MET A 1 -4.44 -35.09 -12.95
CA MET A 1 -4.37 -35.42 -11.52
C MET A 1 -4.79 -34.17 -10.75
N LYS A 2 -6.04 -34.11 -10.30
CA LYS A 2 -6.60 -32.95 -9.55
C LYS A 2 -6.03 -32.96 -8.14
N MET A 3 -5.15 -32.01 -7.84
CA MET A 3 -4.64 -31.80 -6.49
C MET A 3 -5.67 -31.02 -5.68
N MET A 4 -6.49 -31.75 -4.91
CA MET A 4 -7.36 -31.16 -3.89
C MET A 4 -6.48 -30.64 -2.75
N MET A 5 -6.20 -29.34 -2.76
CA MET A 5 -5.60 -28.69 -1.60
C MET A 5 -6.62 -28.65 -0.44
N SER A 6 -6.21 -29.12 0.72
CA SER A 6 -7.02 -29.18 1.93
C SER A 6 -7.58 -27.80 2.31
N LYS A 7 -8.92 -27.71 2.50
CA LYS A 7 -9.65 -26.49 2.94
C LYS A 7 -9.08 -25.84 4.23
N ARG A 8 -8.35 -26.59 5.03
CA ARG A 8 -7.73 -26.10 6.27
C ARG A 8 -6.47 -25.26 6.06
N LEU A 9 -5.73 -25.48 4.97
CA LEU A 9 -4.52 -24.72 4.67
C LEU A 9 -4.85 -23.34 4.11
N PHE A 10 -5.92 -23.22 3.31
CA PHE A 10 -6.38 -21.96 2.75
C PHE A 10 -6.85 -20.95 3.81
N ALA A 11 -7.55 -21.42 4.85
CA ALA A 11 -7.95 -20.57 5.96
C ALA A 11 -6.74 -19.97 6.71
N LYS A 12 -5.63 -20.74 6.82
CA LYS A 12 -4.41 -20.26 7.47
C LYS A 12 -3.65 -19.23 6.61
N VAL A 13 -3.62 -19.39 5.29
CA VAL A 13 -2.86 -18.52 4.39
C VAL A 13 -3.57 -17.18 4.15
N ALA A 14 -4.90 -17.17 4.09
CA ALA A 14 -5.68 -15.92 3.98
C ALA A 14 -5.52 -15.02 5.20
N LEU A 15 -5.17 -15.59 6.37
CA LEU A 15 -5.02 -14.87 7.62
C LEU A 15 -3.54 -14.56 7.98
N THR A 16 -2.54 -15.19 7.37
CA THR A 16 -1.12 -14.87 7.61
C THR A 16 -0.59 -13.72 6.75
N GLY A 17 -1.29 -13.38 5.66
CA GLY A 17 -1.10 -12.09 4.98
C GLY A 17 -1.93 -10.97 5.59
N VAL A 18 -2.99 -11.32 6.34
CA VAL A 18 -3.90 -10.42 7.07
C VAL A 18 -4.55 -11.25 8.20
N GLY A 19 -3.76 -11.75 9.13
CA GLY A 19 -4.25 -12.36 10.35
C GLY A 19 -4.84 -13.77 10.25
N ALA A 20 -4.37 -14.67 11.05
CA ALA A 20 -5.07 -15.57 11.96
C ALA A 20 -4.16 -16.59 12.61
N ALA A 21 -4.06 -16.50 13.89
CA ALA A 21 -4.09 -17.65 14.78
C ALA A 21 -5.02 -17.30 15.94
N LEU A 22 -6.23 -17.84 15.93
CA LEU A 22 -7.18 -17.73 17.01
C LEU A 22 -7.09 -18.96 17.90
N VAL A 23 -6.52 -18.79 19.10
CA VAL A 23 -6.78 -19.66 20.22
C VAL A 23 -7.71 -18.90 21.17
N ALA A 24 -8.96 -19.35 21.27
CA ALA A 24 -9.92 -18.82 22.21
C ALA A 24 -9.48 -19.18 23.66
N ARG A 25 -9.13 -18.17 24.45
CA ARG A 25 -9.19 -18.25 25.91
C ARG A 25 -10.27 -17.30 26.40
N ALA A 26 -11.21 -17.82 27.17
CA ALA A 26 -12.20 -17.01 27.85
C ALA A 26 -11.47 -16.05 28.82
N ALA A 27 -11.54 -14.76 28.54
CA ALA A 27 -11.06 -13.73 29.45
C ALA A 27 -12.21 -13.26 30.33
N GLN A 28 -12.02 -13.30 31.64
CA GLN A 28 -12.89 -12.66 32.63
C GLN A 28 -12.95 -11.16 32.32
N ALA A 29 -14.14 -10.57 32.46
CA ALA A 29 -14.33 -9.14 32.29
C ALA A 29 -13.58 -8.39 33.40
N LEU A 30 -12.47 -7.78 33.06
CA LEU A 30 -11.82 -6.77 33.90
C LEU A 30 -12.46 -5.42 33.60
N ASP A 31 -12.95 -4.74 34.62
CA ASP A 31 -13.35 -3.34 34.47
C ASP A 31 -12.14 -2.51 33.99
N ARG A 32 -12.34 -1.82 32.93
CA ARG A 32 -11.31 -0.94 32.36
C ARG A 32 -11.13 0.27 33.28
N ALA A 33 -9.90 0.60 33.63
CA ALA A 33 -9.60 1.94 34.11
C ALA A 33 -10.10 2.99 33.10
N PRO A 34 -10.75 4.09 33.55
CA PRO A 34 -11.19 5.13 32.64
C PRO A 34 -10.02 5.57 31.73
N LEU A 35 -10.30 5.70 30.42
CA LEU A 35 -9.37 6.40 29.55
C LEU A 35 -9.14 7.76 30.18
N LYS A 36 -7.91 8.11 30.52
CA LYS A 36 -7.57 9.50 30.74
C LYS A 36 -7.96 10.24 29.47
N ASP A 37 -8.75 11.30 29.61
CA ASP A 37 -9.03 12.22 28.52
C ASP A 37 -7.70 12.78 28.03
N SER A 38 -7.05 12.04 27.15
CA SER A 38 -5.92 12.55 26.42
C SER A 38 -6.52 13.41 25.32
N VAL A 39 -6.53 14.71 25.53
CA VAL A 39 -6.58 15.63 24.40
C VAL A 39 -5.42 15.19 23.50
N ALA A 40 -5.75 14.54 22.39
CA ALA A 40 -4.77 14.16 21.40
C ALA A 40 -4.21 15.45 20.82
N VAL A 41 -3.11 15.92 21.39
CA VAL A 41 -2.31 16.95 20.71
C VAL A 41 -1.79 16.25 19.46
N PRO A 42 -2.04 16.77 18.26
CA PRO A 42 -1.48 16.20 17.04
C PRO A 42 0.01 16.02 17.25
N GLU A 43 0.51 14.79 17.11
CA GLU A 43 1.94 14.52 17.22
C GLU A 43 2.64 15.29 16.12
N THR A 44 3.29 16.39 16.49
CA THR A 44 4.07 17.18 15.54
C THR A 44 5.41 16.50 15.34
N ILE A 45 5.60 15.91 14.17
CA ILE A 45 6.90 15.34 13.79
C ILE A 45 7.81 16.52 13.42
N ASP A 46 8.88 16.68 14.17
CA ASP A 46 9.91 17.69 13.89
C ASP A 46 10.81 17.19 12.74
N PRO A 47 10.79 17.83 11.56
CA PRO A 47 11.62 17.40 10.43
C PRO A 47 13.11 17.39 10.74
N ALA A 48 13.58 18.25 11.65
CA ALA A 48 14.97 18.33 12.03
C ALA A 48 15.47 17.09 12.81
N LYS A 49 14.55 16.31 13.37
CA LYS A 49 14.85 15.07 14.08
C LYS A 49 14.84 13.83 13.18
N LEU A 50 14.39 13.96 11.92
CA LEU A 50 14.41 12.87 10.96
C LEU A 50 15.83 12.63 10.46
N SER A 51 16.30 11.39 10.55
CA SER A 51 17.62 11.02 10.03
C SER A 51 17.60 11.01 8.51
N ASN A 52 18.56 11.68 7.87
CA ASN A 52 18.80 11.62 6.44
C ASN A 52 19.79 10.50 6.04
N ALA A 53 20.22 9.66 6.99
CA ALA A 53 21.04 8.49 6.67
C ALA A 53 20.32 7.57 5.70
N TRP A 54 21.08 6.97 4.77
CA TRP A 54 20.52 6.04 3.80
C TRP A 54 20.20 4.70 4.45
N ASP A 55 18.96 4.51 4.84
CA ASP A 55 18.43 3.30 5.50
C ASP A 55 17.52 2.46 4.59
N LYS A 56 17.62 2.67 3.28
CA LYS A 56 16.77 2.05 2.28
C LYS A 56 17.28 0.68 1.85
N VAL A 57 16.37 -0.20 1.46
CA VAL A 57 16.68 -1.56 1.00
C VAL A 57 17.20 -1.62 -0.46
N PHE A 58 17.60 -0.48 -0.99
CA PHE A 58 18.18 -0.34 -2.32
C PHE A 58 19.34 0.67 -2.29
N PRO A 59 20.31 0.59 -3.22
CA PRO A 59 21.43 1.51 -3.26
C PRO A 59 21.00 2.92 -3.65
N GLU A 60 21.76 3.92 -3.18
CA GLU A 60 21.59 5.31 -3.59
C GLU A 60 22.00 5.50 -5.05
N ASP A 61 21.21 6.28 -5.81
CA ASP A 61 21.55 6.67 -7.17
C ASP A 61 22.22 8.05 -7.19
N PRO A 62 23.46 8.16 -7.67
CA PRO A 62 24.20 9.42 -7.69
C PRO A 62 23.58 10.50 -8.59
N ARG A 63 22.65 10.15 -9.48
CA ARG A 63 21.93 11.09 -10.36
C ARG A 63 20.80 11.84 -9.65
N VAL A 64 20.46 11.44 -8.41
CA VAL A 64 19.29 11.93 -7.69
C VAL A 64 19.73 12.55 -6.36
N SER A 65 19.08 13.64 -5.98
CA SER A 65 19.15 14.20 -4.63
C SER A 65 17.98 13.67 -3.80
N HIS A 66 18.23 13.39 -2.53
CA HIS A 66 17.22 12.88 -1.59
C HIS A 66 17.16 13.75 -0.33
N ARG A 67 15.93 13.96 0.16
CA ARG A 67 15.71 14.53 1.50
C ARG A 67 14.37 14.05 2.08
N LYS A 68 14.27 13.97 3.39
CA LYS A 68 13.00 13.74 4.08
C LYS A 68 12.18 15.03 4.13
N VAL A 69 10.86 14.87 4.01
CA VAL A 69 9.88 15.95 4.07
C VAL A 69 8.71 15.53 4.95
N VAL A 70 7.99 16.52 5.49
CA VAL A 70 6.77 16.32 6.27
C VAL A 70 5.63 17.11 5.66
N PHE A 71 4.42 16.55 5.71
CA PHE A 71 3.19 17.20 5.28
C PHE A 71 2.02 16.61 6.08
N HIS A 72 0.81 17.12 5.90
CA HIS A 72 -0.36 16.69 6.68
C HIS A 72 -1.48 16.26 5.76
N ASN A 73 -2.24 15.26 6.17
CA ASN A 73 -3.51 14.98 5.54
C ASN A 73 -4.64 15.85 6.15
N ARG A 74 -5.83 15.84 5.56
CA ARG A 74 -6.97 16.65 6.02
C ARG A 74 -7.46 16.28 7.44
N PHE A 75 -7.03 15.14 7.98
CA PHE A 75 -7.31 14.74 9.37
C PHE A 75 -6.25 15.22 10.37
N GLY A 76 -5.27 15.99 9.90
CA GLY A 76 -4.18 16.51 10.72
C GLY A 76 -3.10 15.50 11.09
N ILE A 77 -3.09 14.32 10.47
CA ILE A 77 -2.02 13.34 10.66
C ILE A 77 -0.80 13.79 9.87
N THR A 78 0.35 13.88 10.55
CA THR A 78 1.62 14.21 9.91
C THR A 78 2.15 13.01 9.15
N LEU A 79 2.40 13.19 7.86
CA LEU A 79 3.01 12.21 6.98
C LEU A 79 4.49 12.53 6.76
N VAL A 80 5.31 11.50 6.67
CA VAL A 80 6.75 11.62 6.36
C VAL A 80 7.00 11.00 5.00
N GLY A 81 7.66 11.74 4.13
CA GLY A 81 8.04 11.30 2.80
C GLY A 81 9.52 11.45 2.51
N ASP A 82 9.99 10.67 1.56
CA ASP A 82 11.28 10.81 0.90
C ASP A 82 11.06 11.53 -0.44
N LEU A 83 11.57 12.75 -0.54
CA LEU A 83 11.53 13.55 -1.74
C LEU A 83 12.81 13.30 -2.54
N TYR A 84 12.65 12.84 -3.77
CA TYR A 84 13.74 12.62 -4.71
C TYR A 84 13.67 13.64 -5.84
N THR A 85 14.77 14.29 -6.13
CA THR A 85 14.86 15.33 -7.17
C THR A 85 16.02 15.01 -8.13
N PRO A 86 15.81 15.06 -9.45
CA PRO A 86 16.90 14.90 -10.41
C PRO A 86 17.98 15.96 -10.17
N LYS A 87 19.26 15.58 -10.15
CA LYS A 87 20.36 16.56 -10.05
C LYS A 87 20.48 17.43 -11.30
N THR A 88 19.81 17.05 -12.39
CA THR A 88 19.73 17.82 -13.64
C THR A 88 18.69 18.92 -13.62
N MET A 89 17.86 19.00 -12.57
CA MET A 89 16.85 20.05 -12.41
C MET A 89 17.51 21.43 -12.39
N LYS A 90 16.96 22.36 -13.18
CA LYS A 90 17.47 23.75 -13.27
C LYS A 90 16.79 24.63 -12.23
N ALA A 91 17.49 25.66 -11.79
CA ALA A 91 16.91 26.66 -10.88
C ALA A 91 15.72 27.36 -11.56
N GLY A 92 14.59 27.43 -10.83
CA GLY A 92 13.33 28.02 -11.34
C GLY A 92 12.50 27.11 -12.25
N GLU A 93 12.95 25.89 -12.55
CA GLU A 93 12.19 24.91 -13.29
C GLU A 93 11.00 24.40 -12.47
N LYS A 94 9.83 24.28 -13.09
CA LYS A 94 8.66 23.61 -12.52
C LYS A 94 8.58 22.18 -13.03
N MET A 95 8.84 21.23 -12.14
CA MET A 95 8.90 19.80 -12.48
C MET A 95 7.51 19.17 -12.56
N ARG A 96 7.39 18.16 -13.40
CA ARG A 96 6.33 17.16 -13.29
C ARG A 96 6.59 16.33 -12.05
N ALA A 97 5.56 16.05 -11.26
CA ALA A 97 5.74 15.36 -10.00
C ALA A 97 4.93 14.05 -9.90
N ILE A 98 5.44 13.09 -9.12
CA ILE A 98 4.79 11.79 -8.92
C ILE A 98 4.82 11.45 -7.44
N ALA A 99 3.64 11.16 -6.84
CA ALA A 99 3.55 10.60 -5.49
C ALA A 99 3.44 9.07 -5.56
N LEU A 100 4.14 8.37 -4.66
CA LEU A 100 4.25 6.91 -4.68
C LEU A 100 4.02 6.31 -3.30
N ALA A 101 3.26 5.21 -3.24
CA ALA A 101 3.07 4.44 -2.02
C ALA A 101 2.93 2.94 -2.26
N GLY A 102 3.19 2.17 -1.20
CA GLY A 102 3.07 0.71 -1.19
C GLY A 102 4.38 -0.04 -1.29
N PRO A 103 4.33 -1.35 -1.18
CA PRO A 103 3.18 -2.26 -0.95
C PRO A 103 2.46 -2.09 0.39
N TYR A 104 1.33 -2.79 0.56
CA TYR A 104 0.62 -2.83 1.85
C TYR A 104 1.51 -3.46 2.92
N GLY A 105 1.74 -2.72 3.99
CA GLY A 105 2.67 -3.11 5.05
C GLY A 105 4.12 -2.70 4.85
N ALA A 106 4.46 -2.16 3.68
CA ALA A 106 5.78 -1.59 3.43
C ALA A 106 5.89 -0.14 3.91
N VAL A 107 7.11 0.34 3.96
CA VAL A 107 7.48 1.74 4.22
C VAL A 107 8.18 2.33 2.99
N LYS A 108 8.31 3.66 2.96
CA LYS A 108 8.93 4.39 1.86
C LYS A 108 10.39 4.00 1.57
N GLU A 109 11.08 3.39 2.53
CA GLU A 109 12.44 2.88 2.39
C GLU A 109 12.52 1.57 1.58
N GLN A 110 11.38 1.02 1.19
CA GLN A 110 11.28 -0.24 0.44
C GLN A 110 10.90 0.01 -1.04
N VAL A 111 9.83 -0.61 -1.53
CA VAL A 111 9.47 -0.63 -2.96
C VAL A 111 9.13 0.75 -3.52
N SER A 112 8.29 1.52 -2.80
CA SER A 112 7.88 2.86 -3.28
C SER A 112 9.07 3.81 -3.42
N GLY A 113 10.02 3.78 -2.49
CA GLY A 113 11.25 4.58 -2.60
C GLY A 113 12.15 4.15 -3.77
N ARG A 114 12.25 2.84 -4.03
CA ARG A 114 12.98 2.33 -5.20
C ARG A 114 12.39 2.85 -6.51
N TYR A 115 11.07 2.78 -6.65
CA TYR A 115 10.36 3.34 -7.81
C TYR A 115 10.54 4.86 -7.90
N ALA A 116 10.45 5.55 -6.76
CA ALA A 116 10.60 7.00 -6.70
C ALA A 116 12.00 7.43 -7.15
N GLN A 117 13.05 6.80 -6.62
CA GLN A 117 14.43 7.09 -7.04
C GLN A 117 14.64 6.85 -8.54
N GLU A 118 14.16 5.73 -9.08
CA GLU A 118 14.33 5.40 -10.50
C GLU A 118 13.58 6.39 -11.38
N LEU A 119 12.34 6.79 -11.03
CA LEU A 119 11.60 7.80 -11.78
C LEU A 119 12.22 9.20 -11.65
N ALA A 120 12.83 9.52 -10.51
CA ALA A 120 13.59 10.76 -10.35
C ALA A 120 14.84 10.77 -11.24
N ALA A 121 15.56 9.67 -11.33
CA ALA A 121 16.70 9.53 -12.25
C ALA A 121 16.30 9.67 -13.74
N ARG A 122 15.00 9.55 -14.04
CA ARG A 122 14.38 9.70 -15.36
C ARG A 122 13.72 11.08 -15.57
N GLY A 123 13.89 12.02 -14.65
CA GLY A 123 13.53 13.43 -14.85
C GLY A 123 12.22 13.88 -14.19
N PHE A 124 11.65 13.13 -13.23
CA PHE A 124 10.50 13.56 -12.43
C PHE A 124 10.93 14.00 -11.02
N LEU A 125 10.20 14.92 -10.41
CA LEU A 125 10.27 15.11 -8.98
C LEU A 125 9.35 14.07 -8.34
N THR A 126 9.86 13.25 -7.40
CA THR A 126 9.08 12.14 -6.85
C THR A 126 9.03 12.17 -5.34
N LEU A 127 7.89 11.74 -4.78
CA LEU A 127 7.62 11.67 -3.37
C LEU A 127 7.15 10.26 -3.00
N ALA A 128 8.02 9.46 -2.37
CA ALA A 128 7.59 8.23 -1.69
C ALA A 128 7.26 8.56 -0.24
N PHE A 129 6.11 8.13 0.27
CA PHE A 129 5.67 8.47 1.62
C PHE A 129 5.28 7.24 2.43
N ASP A 130 5.44 7.35 3.76
CA ASP A 130 4.85 6.42 4.69
C ASP A 130 3.37 6.76 4.89
N PRO A 131 2.48 5.76 4.88
CA PRO A 131 1.07 6.00 5.17
C PRO A 131 0.85 6.50 6.59
N SER A 132 -0.30 7.12 6.84
CA SER A 132 -0.81 7.37 8.20
C SER A 132 -0.64 6.12 9.07
N PHE A 133 -0.21 6.27 10.30
CA PHE A 133 0.03 5.23 11.32
C PHE A 133 1.21 4.30 11.06
N THR A 134 1.96 4.47 9.97
CA THR A 134 3.01 3.55 9.54
C THR A 134 4.37 4.25 9.42
N GLY A 135 5.46 3.50 9.60
CA GLY A 135 6.81 3.99 9.39
C GLY A 135 7.16 5.19 10.28
N GLU A 136 7.63 6.27 9.67
CA GLU A 136 7.92 7.53 10.34
C GLU A 136 6.73 8.50 10.39
N SER A 137 5.64 8.21 9.67
CA SER A 137 4.40 9.00 9.72
C SER A 137 3.70 8.89 11.06
N GLY A 138 2.95 9.92 11.43
CA GLY A 138 2.20 10.01 12.67
C GLY A 138 0.94 9.14 12.71
N GLY A 139 0.19 9.30 13.78
CA GLY A 139 -1.05 8.61 14.05
C GLY A 139 -0.91 7.48 15.08
N GLN A 140 -1.95 7.35 15.92
CA GLN A 140 -2.08 6.34 16.97
C GLN A 140 -3.46 5.67 16.92
N PRO A 141 -3.53 4.35 17.23
CA PRO A 141 -2.40 3.44 17.48
C PRO A 141 -1.59 3.16 16.22
N ARG A 142 -0.36 2.64 16.36
CA ARG A 142 0.51 2.36 15.21
C ARG A 142 -0.02 1.19 14.36
N ASN A 143 0.38 1.20 13.08
CA ASN A 143 0.08 0.16 12.10
C ASN A 143 -1.43 -0.06 11.87
N VAL A 144 -2.23 0.99 12.01
CA VAL A 144 -3.63 1.01 11.57
C VAL A 144 -3.67 1.11 10.04
N THR A 145 -4.65 0.44 9.45
CA THR A 145 -4.97 0.56 8.04
C THR A 145 -6.43 0.94 7.87
N SER A 146 -6.73 1.82 6.94
CA SER A 146 -8.09 2.32 6.72
C SER A 146 -8.32 2.59 5.24
N PRO A 147 -9.46 2.16 4.67
CA PRO A 147 -9.79 2.45 3.27
C PRO A 147 -9.88 3.94 2.98
N ASP A 148 -10.41 4.73 3.91
CA ASP A 148 -10.55 6.18 3.78
C ASP A 148 -9.20 6.88 3.96
N LEU A 149 -8.54 6.70 5.12
CA LEU A 149 -7.28 7.39 5.45
C LEU A 149 -6.16 7.07 4.47
N ASN A 150 -6.01 5.80 4.06
CA ASN A 150 -4.96 5.44 3.11
C ASN A 150 -5.24 5.97 1.69
N THR A 151 -6.50 6.15 1.31
CA THR A 151 -6.84 6.87 0.06
C THR A 151 -6.51 8.35 0.19
N GLU A 152 -6.89 8.98 1.30
CA GLU A 152 -6.61 10.38 1.63
C GLU A 152 -5.12 10.71 1.63
N ASP A 153 -4.27 9.79 2.07
CA ASP A 153 -2.81 10.00 2.11
C ASP A 153 -2.23 10.30 0.71
N PHE A 154 -2.84 9.78 -0.39
CA PHE A 154 -2.48 10.18 -1.74
C PHE A 154 -2.90 11.63 -2.06
N SER A 155 -4.12 12.03 -1.70
CA SER A 155 -4.57 13.42 -1.89
C SER A 155 -3.72 14.40 -1.08
N ALA A 156 -3.33 14.04 0.15
CA ALA A 156 -2.40 14.82 0.96
C ALA A 156 -1.01 14.97 0.31
N ALA A 157 -0.50 13.92 -0.34
CA ALA A 157 0.73 14.00 -1.11
C ALA A 157 0.58 14.93 -2.33
N VAL A 158 -0.59 14.93 -2.98
CA VAL A 158 -0.92 15.88 -4.07
C VAL A 158 -1.03 17.31 -3.53
N ASP A 159 -1.64 17.52 -2.36
CA ASP A 159 -1.67 18.83 -1.69
C ASP A 159 -0.25 19.36 -1.47
N TYR A 160 0.62 18.53 -0.90
CA TYR A 160 2.02 18.90 -0.67
C TYR A 160 2.75 19.26 -1.97
N LEU A 161 2.62 18.42 -3.00
CA LEU A 161 3.31 18.62 -4.27
C LEU A 161 2.78 19.86 -5.01
N SER A 162 1.47 20.05 -5.05
CA SER A 162 0.84 21.19 -5.77
C SER A 162 1.14 22.56 -5.16
N ASN A 163 1.50 22.59 -3.87
CA ASN A 163 1.88 23.82 -3.15
C ASN A 163 3.39 24.12 -3.20
N ARG A 164 4.18 23.33 -3.88
CA ARG A 164 5.62 23.56 -4.05
C ARG A 164 5.88 24.53 -5.21
N SER A 165 6.83 25.43 -5.03
CA SER A 165 7.24 26.38 -6.08
C SER A 165 7.97 25.74 -7.25
N ASP A 166 8.58 24.55 -7.02
CA ASP A 166 9.34 23.77 -8.00
C ASP A 166 8.53 22.65 -8.69
N VAL A 167 7.20 22.61 -8.49
CA VAL A 167 6.29 21.65 -9.13
C VAL A 167 5.28 22.37 -10.02
N ASN A 168 4.99 21.78 -11.17
CA ASN A 168 3.83 22.15 -11.98
C ASN A 168 2.58 21.47 -11.39
N PRO A 169 1.63 22.21 -10.76
CA PRO A 169 0.45 21.63 -10.14
C PRO A 169 -0.49 20.93 -11.13
N GLU A 170 -0.39 21.29 -12.42
CA GLU A 170 -1.18 20.64 -13.48
C GLU A 170 -0.53 19.37 -14.04
N ALA A 171 0.64 18.96 -13.52
CA ALA A 171 1.41 17.81 -13.99
C ALA A 171 1.80 16.88 -12.83
N ILE A 172 0.81 16.46 -12.04
CA ILE A 172 0.99 15.55 -10.90
C ILE A 172 0.36 14.18 -11.21
N GLY A 173 1.19 13.13 -11.12
CA GLY A 173 0.76 11.75 -11.23
C GLY A 173 0.95 10.98 -9.93
N ILE A 174 0.39 9.76 -9.87
CA ILE A 174 0.56 8.85 -8.74
C ILE A 174 0.94 7.45 -9.19
N VAL A 175 1.66 6.72 -8.30
CA VAL A 175 1.96 5.30 -8.47
C VAL A 175 1.53 4.54 -7.21
N GLY A 176 0.64 3.57 -7.38
CA GLY A 176 0.25 2.66 -6.31
C GLY A 176 0.78 1.24 -6.57
N ILE A 177 1.47 0.66 -5.58
CA ILE A 177 2.10 -0.65 -5.71
C ILE A 177 1.42 -1.66 -4.79
N CYS A 178 1.08 -2.85 -5.29
CA CYS A 178 0.40 -3.90 -4.53
C CYS A 178 -0.93 -3.40 -3.93
N GLY A 179 -1.15 -3.52 -2.63
CA GLY A 179 -2.36 -3.00 -1.97
C GLY A 179 -2.61 -1.51 -2.20
N TRP A 180 -1.55 -0.74 -2.38
CA TRP A 180 -1.65 0.69 -2.68
C TRP A 180 -2.10 0.98 -4.11
N GLY A 181 -2.07 -0.01 -4.99
CA GLY A 181 -2.68 0.12 -6.31
C GLY A 181 -4.19 0.35 -6.24
N GLY A 182 -4.90 -0.35 -5.35
CA GLY A 182 -6.33 -0.12 -5.10
C GLY A 182 -6.63 1.26 -4.52
N PHE A 183 -5.81 1.74 -3.57
CA PHE A 183 -5.94 3.11 -3.04
C PHE A 183 -5.63 4.17 -4.09
N ALA A 184 -4.64 3.95 -4.96
CA ALA A 184 -4.34 4.86 -6.07
C ALA A 184 -5.52 4.99 -7.04
N ILE A 185 -6.19 3.88 -7.36
CA ILE A 185 -7.42 3.88 -8.18
C ILE A 185 -8.54 4.66 -7.47
N ASN A 186 -8.72 4.46 -6.15
CA ASN A 186 -9.72 5.20 -5.40
C ASN A 186 -9.41 6.71 -5.34
N ALA A 187 -8.14 7.07 -5.13
CA ALA A 187 -7.69 8.46 -5.13
C ALA A 187 -7.91 9.11 -6.51
N ALA A 188 -7.58 8.40 -7.60
CA ALA A 188 -7.79 8.89 -8.96
C ALA A 188 -9.28 9.10 -9.31
N ALA A 189 -10.19 8.31 -8.71
CA ALA A 189 -11.63 8.50 -8.86
C ALA A 189 -12.17 9.69 -8.05
N MET A 190 -11.49 10.08 -6.98
CA MET A 190 -11.92 11.16 -6.07
C MET A 190 -11.27 12.51 -6.37
N ASP A 191 -9.99 12.51 -6.78
CA ASP A 191 -9.17 13.72 -6.86
C ASP A 191 -8.80 14.06 -8.30
N PRO A 192 -9.48 15.01 -8.95
CA PRO A 192 -9.24 15.39 -10.35
C PRO A 192 -7.88 16.08 -10.58
N ARG A 193 -7.16 16.45 -9.52
CA ARG A 193 -5.79 16.97 -9.62
C ARG A 193 -4.77 15.88 -9.97
N ILE A 194 -5.14 14.60 -9.81
CA ILE A 194 -4.33 13.46 -10.25
C ILE A 194 -4.49 13.32 -11.75
N LYS A 195 -3.45 13.70 -12.51
CA LYS A 195 -3.50 13.77 -13.98
C LYS A 195 -3.16 12.45 -14.67
N ALA A 196 -2.46 11.55 -13.99
CA ALA A 196 -2.12 10.23 -14.51
C ALA A 196 -1.87 9.26 -13.35
N THR A 197 -2.32 8.01 -13.49
CA THR A 197 -2.20 6.99 -12.46
C THR A 197 -1.53 5.73 -13.01
N VAL A 198 -0.52 5.24 -12.29
CA VAL A 198 0.09 3.93 -12.56
C VAL A 198 -0.18 3.00 -11.39
N THR A 199 -0.59 1.77 -11.68
CA THR A 199 -0.62 0.69 -10.68
C THR A 199 0.33 -0.42 -11.06
N SER A 200 1.12 -0.89 -10.10
CA SER A 200 2.02 -2.03 -10.29
C SER A 200 1.58 -3.17 -9.39
N THR A 201 1.32 -4.34 -10.00
CA THR A 201 0.94 -5.57 -9.29
C THR A 201 -0.17 -5.36 -8.23
N MET A 202 -1.21 -4.57 -8.59
CA MET A 202 -2.20 -4.07 -7.65
C MET A 202 -3.05 -5.15 -6.98
N TYR A 203 -3.53 -4.82 -5.77
CA TYR A 203 -4.66 -5.46 -5.11
C TYR A 203 -5.82 -4.48 -4.92
N ASP A 204 -7.02 -5.02 -4.96
CA ASP A 204 -8.16 -4.41 -4.28
C ASP A 204 -8.18 -4.92 -2.83
N MET A 205 -7.66 -4.12 -1.90
CA MET A 205 -7.55 -4.52 -0.49
C MET A 205 -8.93 -4.76 0.15
N SER A 206 -9.95 -4.01 -0.24
CA SER A 206 -11.30 -4.23 0.25
C SER A 206 -11.86 -5.58 -0.22
N ARG A 207 -11.65 -5.91 -1.49
CA ARG A 207 -12.08 -7.19 -2.06
C ARG A 207 -11.38 -8.39 -1.44
N VAL A 208 -10.04 -8.33 -1.31
CA VAL A 208 -9.29 -9.47 -0.76
C VAL A 208 -9.60 -9.69 0.72
N ILE A 209 -9.77 -8.62 1.51
CA ILE A 209 -10.12 -8.73 2.93
C ILE A 209 -11.56 -9.22 3.09
N ALA A 210 -12.50 -8.67 2.32
CA ALA A 210 -13.91 -9.02 2.44
C ALA A 210 -14.27 -10.40 1.88
N ASN A 211 -13.60 -10.85 0.81
CA ASN A 211 -13.96 -12.04 0.05
C ASN A 211 -12.89 -13.14 0.10
N GLY A 212 -11.69 -12.82 0.58
CA GLY A 212 -10.53 -13.70 0.49
C GLY A 212 -9.94 -13.77 -0.92
N TYR A 213 -8.86 -14.56 -1.07
CA TYR A 213 -8.25 -14.82 -2.38
C TYR A 213 -9.15 -15.69 -3.25
N PHE A 214 -9.02 -15.51 -4.57
CA PHE A 214 -9.70 -16.32 -5.59
C PHE A 214 -11.21 -16.39 -5.41
N ASP A 215 -11.82 -15.27 -5.03
CA ASP A 215 -13.25 -15.17 -4.71
C ASP A 215 -14.18 -15.64 -5.86
N LYS A 216 -13.75 -15.54 -7.12
CA LYS A 216 -14.49 -16.08 -8.28
C LYS A 216 -14.63 -17.61 -8.29
N THR A 217 -13.83 -18.32 -7.51
CA THR A 217 -13.96 -19.78 -7.37
C THR A 217 -14.92 -20.20 -6.25
N LYS A 218 -15.50 -19.22 -5.54
CA LYS A 218 -16.41 -19.41 -4.43
C LYS A 218 -17.83 -19.03 -4.82
N THR A 219 -18.82 -19.64 -4.16
CA THR A 219 -20.20 -19.19 -4.31
C THR A 219 -20.46 -17.89 -3.54
N PRO A 220 -21.43 -17.06 -3.95
CA PRO A 220 -21.81 -15.87 -3.19
C PRO A 220 -22.19 -16.15 -1.74
N GLU A 221 -22.81 -17.31 -1.47
CA GLU A 221 -23.19 -17.78 -0.13
C GLU A 221 -21.96 -18.04 0.74
N ALA A 222 -20.96 -18.75 0.18
CA ALA A 222 -19.70 -19.02 0.87
C ALA A 222 -18.96 -17.72 1.21
N ILE A 223 -18.88 -16.77 0.27
CA ILE A 223 -18.27 -15.46 0.49
C ILE A 223 -19.00 -14.68 1.60
N ARG A 224 -20.36 -14.67 1.58
CA ARG A 224 -21.14 -14.00 2.63
C ARG A 224 -20.92 -14.64 4.01
N ALA A 225 -20.86 -15.96 4.06
CA ALA A 225 -20.62 -16.70 5.32
C ALA A 225 -19.22 -16.42 5.88
N GLU A 226 -18.18 -16.46 5.04
CA GLU A 226 -16.79 -16.13 5.42
C GLU A 226 -16.68 -14.68 5.92
N ARG A 227 -17.30 -13.73 5.23
CA ARG A 227 -17.30 -12.31 5.62
C ARG A 227 -18.02 -12.08 6.95
N LYS A 228 -19.16 -12.76 7.17
CA LYS A 228 -19.88 -12.71 8.44
C LYS A 228 -19.03 -13.26 9.58
N ALA A 229 -18.35 -14.38 9.38
CA ALA A 229 -17.44 -14.96 10.37
C ALA A 229 -16.25 -14.03 10.67
N LEU A 230 -15.66 -13.42 9.64
CA LEU A 230 -14.57 -12.43 9.78
C LEU A 230 -15.04 -11.23 10.62
N ARG A 231 -16.20 -10.62 10.30
CA ARG A 231 -16.76 -9.50 11.06
C ARG A 231 -17.00 -9.85 12.52
N LYS A 232 -17.52 -11.06 12.79
CA LYS A 232 -17.72 -11.54 14.18
C LYS A 232 -16.38 -11.61 14.93
N THR A 233 -15.35 -12.16 14.29
CA THR A 233 -14.01 -12.28 14.86
C THR A 233 -13.39 -10.91 15.15
N LEU A 234 -13.42 -10.00 14.17
CA LEU A 234 -12.85 -8.68 14.31
C LEU A 234 -13.60 -7.81 15.33
N SER A 235 -14.93 -7.94 15.41
CA SER A 235 -15.73 -7.25 16.43
C SER A 235 -15.45 -7.77 17.83
N ALA A 236 -15.21 -9.07 18.00
CA ALA A 236 -14.78 -9.63 19.26
C ALA A 236 -13.37 -9.12 19.66
N GLN A 237 -12.47 -8.99 18.69
CA GLN A 237 -11.13 -8.42 18.93
C GLN A 237 -11.22 -6.93 19.32
N ARG A 238 -12.04 -6.11 18.65
CA ARG A 238 -12.27 -4.71 19.05
C ARG A 238 -12.69 -4.59 20.50
N LYS A 239 -13.63 -5.48 20.95
CA LYS A 239 -14.06 -5.52 22.35
C LYS A 239 -12.90 -5.90 23.29
N ALA A 240 -12.02 -6.82 22.89
CA ALA A 240 -10.85 -7.19 23.67
C ALA A 240 -9.83 -6.05 23.74
N ASP A 241 -9.51 -5.42 22.62
CA ASP A 241 -8.62 -4.26 22.52
C ASP A 241 -9.12 -3.11 23.42
N TYR A 242 -10.42 -2.81 23.37
CA TYR A 242 -11.04 -1.78 24.21
C TYR A 242 -10.87 -2.07 25.70
N ARG A 243 -11.05 -3.34 26.12
CA ARG A 243 -10.93 -3.74 27.54
C ARG A 243 -9.49 -3.70 28.05
N SER A 244 -8.54 -4.14 27.22
CA SER A 244 -7.12 -4.20 27.60
C SER A 244 -6.42 -2.85 27.48
N GLY A 245 -6.96 -1.90 26.72
CA GLY A 245 -6.26 -0.66 26.34
C GLY A 245 -5.08 -0.87 25.43
N THR A 246 -4.95 -2.05 24.81
CA THR A 246 -3.90 -2.42 23.86
C THR A 246 -4.52 -2.95 22.57
N TYR A 247 -3.75 -2.94 21.50
CA TYR A 247 -4.21 -3.38 20.19
C TYR A 247 -3.47 -4.64 19.76
N LYS A 248 -4.22 -5.68 19.43
CA LYS A 248 -3.64 -6.91 18.89
C LYS A 248 -3.15 -6.70 17.48
N MET A 249 -1.92 -7.12 17.21
CA MET A 249 -1.33 -7.12 15.88
C MET A 249 -1.69 -8.39 15.11
N ALA A 250 -1.83 -8.27 13.78
CA ALA A 250 -2.20 -9.39 12.91
C ALA A 250 -1.06 -10.40 12.69
N GLY A 251 0.18 -10.01 12.97
CA GLY A 251 1.38 -10.69 12.52
C GLY A 251 1.81 -10.22 11.13
N GLY A 252 3.10 -10.08 10.92
CA GLY A 252 3.69 -9.74 9.63
C GLY A 252 3.66 -10.91 8.64
N VAL A 253 4.45 -10.80 7.58
CA VAL A 253 4.68 -11.91 6.68
C VAL A 253 5.35 -13.06 7.44
N ILE A 254 5.01 -14.29 7.09
CA ILE A 254 5.53 -15.49 7.77
C ILE A 254 7.07 -15.47 7.84
N THR A 255 7.62 -15.87 8.99
CA THR A 255 9.07 -15.93 9.23
C THR A 255 9.67 -17.29 8.90
N GLU A 256 8.85 -18.31 8.73
CA GLU A 256 9.25 -19.68 8.43
C GLU A 256 8.55 -20.19 7.17
N VAL A 257 9.32 -20.70 6.22
CA VAL A 257 8.84 -21.33 4.99
C VAL A 257 8.87 -22.83 5.14
N LYS A 258 7.72 -23.48 4.94
CA LYS A 258 7.57 -24.95 4.98
C LYS A 258 7.51 -25.53 3.56
N PRO A 259 7.77 -26.84 3.37
CA PRO A 259 7.72 -27.47 2.05
C PRO A 259 6.41 -27.23 1.28
N ASP A 260 5.28 -27.17 1.97
CA ASP A 260 3.94 -26.95 1.42
C ASP A 260 3.52 -25.48 1.35
N THR A 261 4.38 -24.53 1.74
CA THR A 261 4.11 -23.09 1.64
C THR A 261 3.86 -22.70 0.18
N PRO A 262 2.72 -22.06 -0.15
CA PRO A 262 2.44 -21.62 -1.52
C PRO A 262 3.52 -20.68 -2.08
N GLN A 263 3.82 -20.81 -3.37
CA GLN A 263 4.88 -20.03 -4.03
C GLN A 263 4.77 -18.53 -3.81
N PHE A 264 3.57 -17.94 -3.88
CA PHE A 264 3.41 -16.50 -3.67
C PHE A 264 3.69 -16.08 -2.22
N VAL A 265 3.41 -16.94 -1.23
CA VAL A 265 3.73 -16.70 0.18
C VAL A 265 5.24 -16.76 0.40
N ARG A 266 5.94 -17.69 -0.27
CA ARG A 266 7.43 -17.72 -0.28
C ARG A 266 7.99 -16.41 -0.86
N GLY A 267 7.44 -15.92 -1.97
CA GLY A 267 7.88 -14.66 -2.55
C GLY A 267 7.73 -13.46 -1.60
N TYR A 268 6.66 -13.43 -0.79
CA TYR A 268 6.53 -12.41 0.26
C TYR A 268 7.53 -12.61 1.39
N HIS A 269 7.73 -13.86 1.86
CA HIS A 269 8.75 -14.16 2.85
C HIS A 269 10.13 -13.71 2.37
N ASP A 270 10.52 -14.09 1.15
CA ASP A 270 11.83 -13.78 0.59
C ASP A 270 12.06 -12.25 0.51
N PHE A 271 11.02 -11.48 0.20
CA PHE A 271 11.13 -10.03 0.21
C PHE A 271 11.15 -9.46 1.63
N TYR A 272 10.13 -9.73 2.45
CA TYR A 272 9.94 -9.02 3.72
C TYR A 272 10.80 -9.53 4.88
N GLN A 273 11.28 -10.79 4.82
CA GLN A 273 12.01 -11.45 5.91
C GLN A 273 13.50 -11.64 5.64
N THR A 274 13.99 -11.16 4.48
CA THR A 274 15.43 -11.24 4.14
C THR A 274 15.98 -9.84 3.83
N LYS A 275 17.30 -9.73 3.70
CA LYS A 275 17.99 -8.50 3.31
C LYS A 275 17.53 -7.91 1.97
N LEU A 276 16.73 -8.66 1.20
CA LEU A 276 16.19 -8.21 -0.07
C LEU A 276 15.22 -7.02 0.09
N GLY A 277 14.47 -7.01 1.20
CA GLY A 277 13.47 -5.99 1.43
C GLY A 277 13.02 -5.84 2.88
N TYR A 278 13.65 -6.54 3.85
CA TYR A 278 13.34 -6.36 5.27
C TYR A 278 13.60 -4.92 5.72
N HIS A 279 12.65 -4.34 6.43
CA HIS A 279 12.82 -3.05 7.06
C HIS A 279 12.15 -3.02 8.45
N PRO A 280 12.83 -2.54 9.52
CA PRO A 280 12.32 -2.63 10.89
C PRO A 280 11.07 -1.78 11.14
N ARG A 281 10.81 -0.73 10.36
CA ARG A 281 9.61 0.09 10.45
C ARG A 281 8.43 -0.46 9.62
N SER A 282 8.67 -1.44 8.76
CA SER A 282 7.62 -2.09 7.95
C SER A 282 6.81 -3.06 8.81
N PHE A 283 5.51 -2.87 8.92
CA PHE A 283 4.69 -3.85 9.62
C PHE A 283 4.57 -5.17 8.84
N GLY A 284 4.76 -5.16 7.53
CA GLY A 284 4.87 -6.39 6.73
C GLY A 284 6.07 -7.24 7.13
N SER A 285 7.20 -6.59 7.48
CA SER A 285 8.42 -7.26 7.96
C SER A 285 8.36 -7.64 9.44
N THR A 286 7.47 -7.05 10.23
CA THR A 286 7.47 -7.15 11.71
C THR A 286 6.12 -7.62 12.27
N THR A 287 5.32 -6.71 12.79
CA THR A 287 4.16 -7.01 13.63
C THR A 287 2.86 -7.26 12.88
N GLY A 288 2.79 -6.92 11.60
CA GLY A 288 1.54 -6.81 10.88
C GLY A 288 0.74 -5.56 11.29
N ALA A 289 -0.39 -5.36 10.63
CA ALA A 289 -1.33 -4.29 10.97
C ALA A 289 -2.04 -4.57 12.30
N THR A 290 -2.62 -3.53 12.91
CA THR A 290 -3.60 -3.67 13.99
C THR A 290 -4.75 -4.53 13.50
N LEU A 291 -4.99 -5.67 14.17
CA LEU A 291 -5.89 -6.71 13.66
C LEU A 291 -7.33 -6.21 13.45
N SER A 292 -7.84 -5.39 14.36
CA SER A 292 -9.20 -4.86 14.26
C SER A 292 -9.37 -3.77 13.21
N SER A 293 -8.29 -3.15 12.73
CA SER A 293 -8.36 -2.05 11.75
C SER A 293 -8.86 -2.50 10.37
N VAL A 294 -8.70 -3.77 10.03
CA VAL A 294 -9.17 -4.28 8.73
C VAL A 294 -10.69 -4.49 8.65
N LEU A 295 -11.42 -4.27 9.75
CA LEU A 295 -12.88 -4.44 9.77
C LEU A 295 -13.59 -3.59 8.73
N ASP A 296 -13.13 -2.35 8.55
CA ASP A 296 -13.77 -1.37 7.66
C ASP A 296 -13.69 -1.80 6.19
N PHE A 297 -12.61 -2.47 5.77
CA PHE A 297 -12.49 -3.03 4.44
C PHE A 297 -13.58 -4.05 4.08
N THR A 298 -14.21 -4.68 5.08
CA THR A 298 -15.31 -5.62 4.83
C THR A 298 -16.60 -4.94 4.37
N ASN A 299 -16.66 -3.61 4.42
CA ASN A 299 -17.87 -2.82 4.11
C ASN A 299 -17.60 -1.51 3.35
N MET A 300 -16.34 -1.19 3.06
CA MET A 300 -15.93 0.01 2.33
C MET A 300 -15.11 -0.40 1.10
N PRO A 301 -15.78 -0.76 -0.02
CA PRO A 301 -15.09 -1.13 -1.24
C PRO A 301 -14.43 0.10 -1.87
N ILE A 302 -13.11 0.01 -2.15
CA ILE A 302 -12.27 1.13 -2.62
C ILE A 302 -12.22 1.31 -4.14
N THR A 303 -12.85 0.43 -4.91
CA THR A 303 -12.82 0.52 -6.38
C THR A 303 -14.20 0.73 -7.01
N VAL A 304 -15.19 1.14 -6.20
CA VAL A 304 -16.60 1.23 -6.64
C VAL A 304 -16.76 2.17 -7.84
N TYR A 305 -16.13 3.32 -7.79
CA TYR A 305 -16.25 4.37 -8.81
C TYR A 305 -15.09 4.40 -9.81
N ALA A 306 -14.38 3.29 -9.99
CA ALA A 306 -13.25 3.22 -10.92
C ALA A 306 -13.64 3.54 -12.37
N GLU A 307 -14.88 3.27 -12.77
CA GLU A 307 -15.43 3.60 -14.09
C GLU A 307 -15.60 5.10 -14.35
N GLU A 308 -15.56 5.93 -13.30
CA GLU A 308 -15.67 7.40 -13.39
C GLU A 308 -14.29 8.07 -13.57
N ILE A 309 -13.19 7.32 -13.53
CA ILE A 309 -11.84 7.88 -13.73
C ILE A 309 -11.68 8.34 -15.19
N GLU A 310 -11.63 9.64 -15.40
CA GLU A 310 -11.42 10.24 -16.72
C GLU A 310 -9.94 10.30 -17.10
N THR A 311 -9.05 10.47 -16.12
CA THR A 311 -7.60 10.63 -16.32
C THR A 311 -6.94 9.31 -16.80
N PRO A 312 -5.79 9.39 -17.50
CA PRO A 312 -5.06 8.22 -17.97
C PRO A 312 -4.67 7.24 -16.85
N VAL A 313 -4.84 5.94 -17.10
CA VAL A 313 -4.44 4.86 -16.17
C VAL A 313 -3.62 3.82 -16.89
N LEU A 314 -2.43 3.51 -16.35
CA LEU A 314 -1.60 2.39 -16.75
C LEU A 314 -1.57 1.35 -15.61
N MET A 315 -2.03 0.15 -15.90
CA MET A 315 -1.98 -0.98 -14.98
C MET A 315 -0.92 -1.97 -15.42
N ILE A 316 -0.03 -2.36 -14.52
CA ILE A 316 1.07 -3.31 -14.79
C ILE A 316 0.92 -4.49 -13.85
N HIS A 317 0.98 -5.72 -14.38
CA HIS A 317 0.90 -6.93 -13.56
C HIS A 317 1.76 -8.05 -14.13
N GLY A 318 2.25 -8.93 -13.26
CA GLY A 318 3.00 -10.12 -13.68
C GLY A 318 2.07 -11.21 -14.20
N GLU A 319 2.46 -11.88 -15.29
CA GLU A 319 1.68 -12.96 -15.89
C GLU A 319 1.40 -14.11 -14.91
N LYS A 320 2.41 -14.50 -14.11
CA LYS A 320 2.32 -15.59 -13.13
C LYS A 320 1.95 -15.11 -11.73
N ALA A 321 1.60 -13.82 -11.56
CA ALA A 321 1.19 -13.30 -10.28
C ALA A 321 -0.18 -13.89 -9.87
N HIS A 322 -0.26 -14.45 -8.67
CA HIS A 322 -1.50 -14.98 -8.10
C HIS A 322 -2.60 -13.91 -7.95
N SER A 323 -2.21 -12.64 -7.94
CA SER A 323 -3.07 -11.45 -7.80
C SER A 323 -3.48 -10.82 -9.13
N ARG A 324 -3.06 -11.36 -10.27
CA ARG A 324 -3.28 -10.78 -11.61
C ARG A 324 -4.75 -10.48 -11.89
N TYR A 325 -5.65 -11.31 -11.41
CA TYR A 325 -7.09 -11.15 -11.62
C TYR A 325 -7.66 -9.84 -11.03
N PHE A 326 -7.03 -9.24 -10.02
CA PHE A 326 -7.46 -7.93 -9.52
C PHE A 326 -7.32 -6.84 -10.58
N SER A 327 -6.16 -6.79 -11.26
CA SER A 327 -5.94 -5.84 -12.35
C SER A 327 -6.83 -6.13 -13.55
N GLU A 328 -6.95 -7.37 -13.96
CA GLU A 328 -7.78 -7.75 -15.12
C GLU A 328 -9.27 -7.44 -14.92
N ASP A 329 -9.78 -7.67 -13.72
CA ASP A 329 -11.19 -7.41 -13.40
C ASP A 329 -11.48 -5.92 -13.28
N LEU A 330 -10.56 -5.18 -12.68
CA LEU A 330 -10.70 -3.73 -12.58
C LEU A 330 -10.58 -3.07 -13.95
N PHE A 331 -9.60 -3.47 -14.75
CA PHE A 331 -9.39 -2.92 -16.09
C PHE A 331 -10.63 -3.00 -16.98
N LYS A 332 -11.40 -4.10 -16.89
CA LYS A 332 -12.66 -4.27 -17.63
C LYS A 332 -13.73 -3.24 -17.25
N ARG A 333 -13.62 -2.63 -16.08
CA ARG A 333 -14.55 -1.60 -15.59
C ARG A 333 -14.13 -0.19 -15.97
N LEU A 334 -12.82 0.06 -16.17
CA LEU A 334 -12.32 1.37 -16.58
C LEU A 334 -12.91 1.76 -17.94
N LYS A 335 -13.25 3.04 -18.08
CA LYS A 335 -13.84 3.62 -19.30
C LYS A 335 -12.84 4.54 -20.02
N GLY A 336 -13.07 4.78 -21.31
CA GLY A 336 -12.24 5.63 -22.14
C GLY A 336 -11.07 4.88 -22.79
N SER A 337 -10.46 5.53 -23.81
CA SER A 337 -9.36 4.98 -24.63
C SER A 337 -7.96 5.23 -24.02
N ASN A 338 -7.88 5.99 -22.92
CA ASN A 338 -6.64 6.36 -22.24
C ASN A 338 -6.31 5.41 -21.06
N LYS A 339 -6.75 4.16 -21.15
CA LYS A 339 -6.52 3.10 -20.16
C LYS A 339 -5.70 1.99 -20.79
N GLU A 340 -4.69 1.51 -20.09
CA GLU A 340 -3.81 0.45 -20.58
C GLU A 340 -3.55 -0.59 -19.49
N LEU A 341 -3.53 -1.86 -19.87
CA LEU A 341 -3.11 -2.99 -19.03
C LEU A 341 -1.93 -3.69 -19.68
N VAL A 342 -0.81 -3.73 -18.98
CA VAL A 342 0.42 -4.40 -19.42
C VAL A 342 0.68 -5.62 -18.53
N ILE A 343 0.74 -6.79 -19.15
CA ILE A 343 1.07 -8.04 -18.48
C ILE A 343 2.51 -8.40 -18.81
N ILE A 344 3.34 -8.50 -17.76
CA ILE A 344 4.77 -8.81 -17.90
C ILE A 344 4.96 -10.33 -17.97
N PRO A 345 5.45 -10.89 -19.09
CA PRO A 345 5.60 -12.31 -19.29
C PRO A 345 6.48 -12.94 -18.20
N GLY A 346 6.06 -14.09 -17.68
CA GLY A 346 6.80 -14.90 -16.71
C GLY A 346 6.91 -14.29 -15.30
N ALA A 347 6.61 -13.01 -15.09
CA ALA A 347 6.80 -12.34 -13.81
C ALA A 347 5.77 -12.80 -12.77
N VAL A 348 6.22 -12.98 -11.53
CA VAL A 348 5.39 -13.16 -10.35
C VAL A 348 5.15 -11.82 -9.64
N HIS A 349 4.30 -11.81 -8.63
CA HIS A 349 3.89 -10.58 -7.94
C HIS A 349 5.08 -9.77 -7.39
N THR A 350 5.99 -10.41 -6.67
CA THR A 350 7.12 -9.75 -6.01
C THR A 350 8.28 -9.42 -6.95
N ASP A 351 8.31 -9.96 -8.16
CA ASP A 351 9.30 -9.55 -9.17
C ASP A 351 9.20 -8.06 -9.49
N LEU A 352 7.97 -7.51 -9.46
CA LEU A 352 7.72 -6.08 -9.66
C LEU A 352 8.02 -5.22 -8.41
N TYR A 353 8.59 -5.80 -7.35
CA TYR A 353 9.05 -5.04 -6.17
C TYR A 353 10.51 -4.60 -6.30
N TYR A 354 11.38 -5.46 -6.87
CA TYR A 354 12.82 -5.25 -6.80
C TYR A 354 13.62 -5.63 -8.04
N LYS A 355 13.04 -6.39 -8.98
CA LYS A 355 13.77 -6.80 -10.18
C LYS A 355 13.77 -5.68 -11.22
N MET A 356 14.82 -4.86 -11.22
CA MET A 356 14.93 -3.67 -12.08
C MET A 356 14.84 -3.98 -13.57
N ASN A 357 15.24 -5.18 -13.99
CA ASN A 357 15.14 -5.66 -15.36
C ASN A 357 13.75 -6.23 -15.72
N VAL A 358 12.86 -6.36 -14.77
CA VAL A 358 11.48 -6.88 -14.95
C VAL A 358 10.46 -5.75 -14.85
N ILE A 359 10.71 -4.79 -13.96
CA ILE A 359 9.86 -3.60 -13.82
C ILE A 359 9.99 -2.74 -15.08
N PRO A 360 8.89 -2.48 -15.82
CA PRO A 360 8.97 -1.79 -17.11
C PRO A 360 9.06 -0.27 -16.92
N PHE A 361 10.16 0.22 -16.32
CA PHE A 361 10.34 1.65 -16.02
C PHE A 361 10.30 2.53 -17.29
N ASP A 362 10.78 2.05 -18.43
CA ASP A 362 10.69 2.81 -19.71
C ASP A 362 9.25 3.02 -20.13
N LYS A 363 8.38 2.03 -19.95
CA LYS A 363 6.95 2.13 -20.20
C LYS A 363 6.27 3.10 -19.23
N ILE A 364 6.62 3.03 -17.94
CA ILE A 364 6.09 3.95 -16.91
C ILE A 364 6.51 5.38 -17.23
N THR A 365 7.78 5.59 -17.56
CA THR A 365 8.33 6.91 -17.95
C THR A 365 7.60 7.47 -19.16
N SER A 366 7.51 6.70 -20.24
CA SER A 366 6.82 7.12 -21.48
C SER A 366 5.34 7.44 -21.24
N PHE A 367 4.67 6.68 -20.35
CA PHE A 367 3.28 6.96 -19.97
C PHE A 367 3.15 8.31 -19.28
N PHE A 368 4.00 8.60 -18.29
CA PHE A 368 3.97 9.90 -17.62
C PHE A 368 4.43 11.05 -18.52
N ASP A 369 5.41 10.84 -19.39
CA ASP A 369 5.85 11.83 -20.38
C ASP A 369 4.70 12.24 -21.33
N ALA A 370 3.87 11.30 -21.72
CA ALA A 370 2.74 11.56 -22.59
C ALA A 370 1.58 12.29 -21.88
N ASN A 371 1.40 12.09 -20.57
CA ASN A 371 0.19 12.47 -19.85
C ASN A 371 0.37 13.57 -18.77
N LEU A 372 1.60 13.88 -18.38
CA LEU A 372 1.93 14.99 -17.46
C LEU A 372 2.56 16.13 -18.29
N LYS A 373 1.73 17.09 -18.73
CA LYS A 373 2.15 18.21 -19.60
C LYS A 373 2.03 19.53 -18.90
#